data_6b9a6dc5ed495e137ca4012b3a7c11d2
#
_entry.id   6b9a6dc5ed495e137ca4012b3a7c11d2
#
_cell.length_a   1.000
_cell.length_b   1.000
_cell.length_c   1.000
_cell.angle_alpha   90.00
_cell.angle_beta   90.00
_cell.angle_gamma   90.00
#
_symmetry.space_group_name_H-M   'P 1'
#
loop_
_entity.id
_entity.type
_entity.pdbx_description
1 polymer ?
#
loop_
_entity_poly.entity_id
_entity_poly.type
_entity_poly.pdbx_seq_one_letter_code
_entity_poly.pdbx_strand_id
1 'polypeptide(L)'
;MDYDTIDDIYLAGKNPEYDAAAKKLLSSKKILAWILKYCAEKFKDSSIADIRDRYIIGIPETASVPVLPDETNAAALVGTDRISGERTEDTTITEGKVTFDVRFRAITPRNELVQLIINIEAQRSRRTSYPLLKRAMYYVSRLISSQYGVDFDRAQYGKIKKVYSIWLCMDAPDEKGGITRYRMQEEPEYGNVRTDKEDYDLQQVVMVYVAHARADMENRLLNLLGELFISEDNAKMKKEALNDHYDIDLNDDEEGLVRTMCNLSVGLYARGQERGEQSGFAKGEQSGFAKGEQSGFTKGRMENSNEIVMNLLHMHVGMDFIKKATGRSEEDIRKLAEEHHLPV
;
A
#
# COMPACT_ATOMS: atom_id res chain seq x y z
N MET A 1 -8.38 -12.04 17.83
CA MET A 1 -7.41 -11.89 16.73
C MET A 1 -8.24 -11.59 15.50
N ASP A 2 -8.12 -10.37 15.00
CA ASP A 2 -8.90 -9.92 13.85
C ASP A 2 -8.47 -10.67 12.59
N TYR A 3 -9.44 -11.20 11.87
CA TYR A 3 -9.23 -11.94 10.61
C TYR A 3 -8.52 -11.13 9.53
N ASP A 4 -8.58 -9.80 9.59
CA ASP A 4 -7.89 -8.87 8.67
C ASP A 4 -6.36 -8.93 8.80
N THR A 5 -5.81 -9.26 9.99
CA THR A 5 -4.36 -9.36 10.20
C THR A 5 -3.75 -10.62 9.57
N ILE A 6 -4.53 -11.67 9.41
CA ILE A 6 -4.08 -12.94 8.79
C ILE A 6 -4.03 -12.79 7.28
N ASP A 7 -4.98 -12.05 6.67
CA ASP A 7 -5.02 -11.80 5.23
C ASP A 7 -3.86 -10.89 4.78
N ASP A 8 -3.48 -9.88 5.57
CA ASP A 8 -2.34 -8.99 5.27
C ASP A 8 -0.99 -9.73 5.32
N ILE A 9 -0.79 -10.60 6.30
CA ILE A 9 0.41 -11.48 6.40
C ILE A 9 0.41 -12.51 5.26
N TYR A 10 -0.76 -12.95 4.81
CA TYR A 10 -0.90 -13.97 3.78
C TYR A 10 -0.64 -13.44 2.36
N LEU A 11 -0.92 -12.16 2.08
CA LEU A 11 -0.68 -11.52 0.79
C LEU A 11 0.77 -11.02 0.64
N ALA A 12 1.35 -10.43 1.67
CA ALA A 12 2.72 -9.92 1.65
C ALA A 12 3.79 -11.03 1.59
N GLY A 13 3.51 -12.22 2.12
CA GLY A 13 4.45 -13.35 2.17
C GLY A 13 4.34 -14.34 1.00
N LYS A 14 3.41 -14.17 0.04
CA LYS A 14 3.03 -15.28 -0.86
C LYS A 14 3.42 -15.18 -2.32
N ASN A 15 4.01 -14.08 -2.77
CA ASN A 15 4.54 -14.07 -4.13
C ASN A 15 5.92 -13.41 -4.22
N PRO A 16 6.96 -14.07 -3.67
CA PRO A 16 8.33 -13.57 -3.75
C PRO A 16 8.80 -13.39 -5.19
N GLU A 17 8.25 -14.14 -6.16
CA GLU A 17 8.58 -14.02 -7.57
C GLU A 17 8.02 -12.73 -8.19
N TYR A 18 6.76 -12.36 -7.83
CA TYR A 18 6.18 -11.08 -8.26
C TYR A 18 6.97 -9.91 -7.69
N ASP A 19 7.26 -9.93 -6.40
CA ASP A 19 8.01 -8.89 -5.72
C ASP A 19 9.42 -8.74 -6.31
N ALA A 20 10.12 -9.85 -6.54
CA ALA A 20 11.44 -9.85 -7.19
C ALA A 20 11.38 -9.31 -8.62
N ALA A 21 10.38 -9.71 -9.41
CA ALA A 21 10.20 -9.22 -10.78
C ALA A 21 9.89 -7.72 -10.81
N ALA A 22 9.00 -7.24 -9.92
CA ALA A 22 8.66 -5.84 -9.80
C ALA A 22 9.87 -4.98 -9.40
N LYS A 23 10.65 -5.40 -8.40
CA LYS A 23 11.88 -4.73 -7.98
C LYS A 23 12.91 -4.65 -9.10
N LYS A 24 13.12 -5.77 -9.80
CA LYS A 24 14.06 -5.82 -10.93
C LYS A 24 13.59 -4.93 -12.09
N LEU A 25 12.31 -4.91 -12.40
CA LEU A 25 11.74 -4.03 -13.43
C LEU A 25 11.88 -2.55 -13.04
N LEU A 26 11.61 -2.20 -11.77
CA LEU A 26 11.80 -0.84 -11.24
C LEU A 26 13.28 -0.41 -11.22
N SER A 27 14.23 -1.32 -11.22
CA SER A 27 15.64 -0.97 -11.33
C SER A 27 16.07 -0.58 -12.76
N SER A 28 15.19 -0.74 -13.75
CA SER A 28 15.44 -0.26 -15.11
C SER A 28 15.56 1.26 -15.14
N LYS A 29 16.65 1.76 -15.75
CA LYS A 29 16.87 3.21 -15.92
C LYS A 29 15.75 3.90 -16.68
N LYS A 30 15.07 3.19 -17.58
CA LYS A 30 13.93 3.69 -18.36
C LYS A 30 12.78 4.08 -17.43
N ILE A 31 12.44 3.21 -16.47
CA ILE A 31 11.37 3.43 -15.50
C ILE A 31 11.81 4.42 -14.41
N LEU A 32 13.04 4.28 -13.91
CA LEU A 32 13.60 5.19 -12.91
C LEU A 32 13.63 6.64 -13.38
N ALA A 33 13.88 6.89 -14.66
CA ALA A 33 13.87 8.24 -15.22
C ALA A 33 12.51 8.92 -15.09
N TRP A 34 11.42 8.19 -15.30
CA TRP A 34 10.07 8.66 -15.08
C TRP A 34 9.81 8.96 -13.60
N ILE A 35 10.19 8.04 -12.70
CA ILE A 35 10.05 8.24 -11.26
C ILE A 35 10.82 9.49 -10.80
N LEU A 36 12.07 9.65 -11.22
CA LEU A 36 12.89 10.81 -10.87
C LEU A 36 12.30 12.12 -11.34
N LYS A 37 11.84 12.19 -12.59
CA LYS A 37 11.24 13.40 -13.16
C LYS A 37 10.06 13.91 -12.34
N TYR A 38 9.23 13.01 -11.85
CA TYR A 38 7.99 13.39 -11.14
C TYR A 38 8.16 13.43 -9.62
N CYS A 39 9.06 12.63 -9.06
CA CYS A 39 9.23 12.51 -7.61
C CYS A 39 10.37 13.37 -7.05
N ALA A 40 11.45 13.62 -7.80
CA ALA A 40 12.58 14.38 -7.33
C ALA A 40 12.63 15.78 -7.96
N GLU A 41 12.39 16.83 -7.16
CA GLU A 41 12.25 18.22 -7.61
C GLU A 41 13.41 18.70 -8.49
N LYS A 42 14.63 18.23 -8.19
CA LYS A 42 15.84 18.63 -8.96
C LYS A 42 15.85 18.12 -10.40
N PHE A 43 15.00 17.17 -10.78
CA PHE A 43 14.92 16.59 -12.13
C PHE A 43 13.66 17.01 -12.91
N LYS A 44 12.75 17.78 -12.32
CA LYS A 44 11.45 18.11 -12.90
C LYS A 44 11.53 18.79 -14.29
N ASP A 45 12.56 19.57 -14.52
CA ASP A 45 12.77 20.34 -15.75
C ASP A 45 13.65 19.57 -16.77
N SER A 46 14.20 18.41 -16.41
CA SER A 46 14.99 17.57 -17.31
C SER A 46 14.12 16.70 -18.21
N SER A 47 14.63 16.35 -19.38
CA SER A 47 13.98 15.35 -20.23
C SER A 47 14.13 13.94 -19.64
N ILE A 48 13.19 13.05 -19.94
CA ILE A 48 13.29 11.62 -19.53
C ILE A 48 14.59 10.99 -20.08
N ALA A 49 14.94 11.30 -21.33
CA ALA A 49 16.14 10.79 -21.95
C ALA A 49 17.42 11.26 -21.23
N ASP A 50 17.54 12.54 -20.89
CA ASP A 50 18.68 13.04 -20.12
C ASP A 50 18.79 12.37 -18.73
N ILE A 51 17.66 12.17 -18.06
CA ILE A 51 17.68 11.53 -16.75
C ILE A 51 18.16 10.08 -16.89
N ARG A 52 17.62 9.34 -17.86
CA ARG A 52 17.99 7.94 -18.14
C ARG A 52 19.47 7.78 -18.48
N ASP A 53 19.98 8.60 -19.40
CA ASP A 53 21.25 8.37 -20.07
C ASP A 53 22.42 9.10 -19.37
N ARG A 54 22.15 10.21 -18.67
CA ARG A 54 23.20 11.09 -18.14
C ARG A 54 23.20 11.21 -16.61
N TYR A 55 22.04 11.11 -15.96
CA TYR A 55 21.95 11.45 -14.55
C TYR A 55 21.86 10.25 -13.62
N ILE A 56 21.38 9.08 -14.05
CA ILE A 56 21.41 7.86 -13.25
C ILE A 56 22.78 7.20 -13.34
N ILE A 57 23.51 7.18 -12.21
CA ILE A 57 24.88 6.64 -12.15
C ILE A 57 24.84 5.12 -11.96
N GLY A 58 25.69 4.42 -12.71
CA GLY A 58 25.88 2.98 -12.57
C GLY A 58 24.66 2.16 -12.93
N ILE A 59 24.55 0.99 -12.34
CA ILE A 59 23.41 0.06 -12.46
C ILE A 59 22.69 0.09 -11.11
N PRO A 60 21.39 0.45 -11.08
CA PRO A 60 20.60 0.40 -9.85
C PRO A 60 20.55 -1.03 -9.30
N GLU A 61 20.76 -1.19 -8.01
CA GLU A 61 20.77 -2.49 -7.34
C GLU A 61 19.40 -2.82 -6.73
N THR A 62 19.04 -4.07 -6.82
CA THR A 62 17.88 -4.65 -6.13
C THR A 62 18.33 -5.46 -4.92
N ALA A 63 17.46 -5.56 -3.91
CA ALA A 63 17.75 -6.15 -2.61
C ALA A 63 18.40 -7.53 -2.64
N SER A 64 19.70 -7.59 -2.32
CA SER A 64 20.40 -8.85 -2.03
C SER A 64 21.58 -8.74 -1.07
N VAL A 65 21.99 -7.54 -0.64
CA VAL A 65 23.18 -7.35 0.22
C VAL A 65 22.91 -6.40 1.39
N PRO A 66 23.26 -6.75 2.65
CA PRO A 66 23.08 -5.87 3.81
C PRO A 66 23.90 -4.58 3.74
N VAL A 67 23.30 -3.47 4.15
CA VAL A 67 23.98 -2.19 4.39
C VAL A 67 24.31 -2.11 5.87
N LEU A 68 25.60 -2.03 6.19
CA LEU A 68 26.07 -1.87 7.57
C LEU A 68 26.24 -0.38 7.91
N PRO A 69 25.88 0.08 9.11
CA PRO A 69 26.15 1.45 9.50
C PRO A 69 27.61 1.65 9.87
N ASP A 70 28.07 2.87 9.61
CA ASP A 70 29.24 3.56 10.12
C ASP A 70 30.65 3.11 9.69
N GLU A 71 31.09 1.88 9.73
CA GLU A 71 32.51 1.58 9.47
C GLU A 71 32.77 0.61 8.29
N THR A 72 31.80 -0.19 7.94
CA THR A 72 31.98 -1.31 6.99
C THR A 72 31.71 -0.95 5.54
N ASN A 73 31.00 0.16 5.27
CA ASN A 73 30.76 0.62 3.89
C ASN A 73 32.03 1.14 3.21
N ALA A 74 32.95 1.74 3.97
CA ALA A 74 34.26 2.19 3.45
C ALA A 74 35.16 1.00 3.06
N ALA A 75 35.15 -0.08 3.84
CA ALA A 75 35.97 -1.26 3.58
C ALA A 75 35.52 -2.06 2.34
N ALA A 76 34.23 -1.98 1.97
CA ALA A 76 33.69 -2.64 0.79
C ALA A 76 34.00 -1.93 -0.54
N LEU A 77 34.42 -0.67 -0.49
CA LEU A 77 34.80 0.14 -1.65
C LEU A 77 36.26 -0.02 -2.05
N VAL A 78 37.08 -0.63 -1.18
CA VAL A 78 38.52 -0.83 -1.43
C VAL A 78 38.72 -2.18 -2.09
N GLY A 79 38.66 -2.24 -3.42
CA GLY A 79 39.18 -3.41 -4.12
C GLY A 79 38.55 -3.83 -5.43
N THR A 80 37.69 -3.07 -6.06
CA THR A 80 37.28 -3.38 -7.44
C THR A 80 37.08 -2.10 -8.25
N ASP A 81 37.78 -2.00 -9.37
CA ASP A 81 37.57 -1.01 -10.45
C ASP A 81 36.20 -1.13 -11.14
N ARG A 82 35.20 -1.65 -10.45
CA ARG A 82 33.84 -1.76 -10.96
C ARG A 82 32.97 -0.77 -10.20
N ILE A 83 32.29 0.07 -10.95
CA ILE A 83 31.19 0.91 -10.48
C ILE A 83 30.19 -0.03 -9.81
N SER A 84 30.30 -0.17 -8.49
CA SER A 84 29.40 -1.01 -7.73
C SER A 84 28.13 -0.20 -7.44
N GLY A 85 26.97 -0.77 -7.73
CA GLY A 85 25.72 -0.28 -7.19
C GLY A 85 25.78 -0.21 -5.67
N GLU A 86 24.84 0.48 -5.05
CA GLU A 86 24.78 0.62 -3.60
C GLU A 86 24.05 -0.53 -2.95
N ARG A 87 24.53 -0.97 -1.78
CA ARG A 87 23.91 -2.04 -1.01
C ARG A 87 22.48 -1.66 -0.61
N THR A 88 21.57 -2.59 -0.70
CA THR A 88 20.14 -2.39 -0.45
C THR A 88 19.68 -2.69 0.98
N GLU A 89 20.58 -3.23 1.82
CA GLU A 89 20.27 -3.59 3.20
C GLU A 89 21.12 -2.79 4.16
N ASP A 90 20.50 -2.29 5.22
CA ASP A 90 21.15 -1.60 6.35
C ASP A 90 20.87 -2.41 7.63
N THR A 91 21.94 -2.84 8.30
CA THR A 91 21.85 -3.69 9.48
C THR A 91 22.66 -3.06 10.61
N THR A 92 22.03 -2.79 11.75
CA THR A 92 22.73 -2.47 12.99
C THR A 92 22.66 -3.67 13.95
N ILE A 93 23.66 -3.79 14.83
CA ILE A 93 23.73 -4.86 15.83
C ILE A 93 22.53 -4.82 16.79
N THR A 94 21.95 -3.64 17.03
CA THR A 94 20.87 -3.40 18.00
C THR A 94 19.52 -3.10 17.36
N GLU A 95 19.45 -2.61 16.11
CA GLU A 95 18.21 -2.12 15.49
C GLU A 95 17.65 -3.04 14.40
N GLY A 96 18.38 -4.10 14.05
CA GLY A 96 17.94 -5.06 13.04
C GLY A 96 18.25 -4.61 11.59
N LYS A 97 17.82 -5.43 10.65
CA LYS A 97 18.07 -5.29 9.22
C LYS A 97 17.01 -4.40 8.58
N VAL A 98 17.44 -3.36 7.87
CA VAL A 98 16.59 -2.56 6.99
C VAL A 98 16.90 -2.90 5.54
N THR A 99 15.90 -3.25 4.76
CA THR A 99 16.02 -3.62 3.35
C THR A 99 15.34 -2.56 2.49
N PHE A 100 16.04 -2.08 1.47
CA PHE A 100 15.51 -1.19 0.44
C PHE A 100 15.27 -1.98 -0.84
N ASP A 101 14.17 -1.74 -1.52
CA ASP A 101 13.83 -2.50 -2.74
C ASP A 101 14.75 -2.13 -3.91
N VAL A 102 14.97 -0.84 -4.14
CA VAL A 102 15.91 -0.33 -5.14
C VAL A 102 16.71 0.82 -4.54
N ARG A 103 18.02 0.78 -4.64
CA ARG A 103 18.94 1.85 -4.20
C ARG A 103 19.88 2.24 -5.32
N PHE A 104 20.08 3.53 -5.51
CA PHE A 104 20.99 4.06 -6.53
C PHE A 104 21.38 5.50 -6.25
N ARG A 105 22.38 6.00 -6.98
CA ARG A 105 22.83 7.39 -6.99
C ARG A 105 22.46 8.07 -8.31
N ALA A 106 22.19 9.37 -8.24
CA ALA A 106 22.01 10.19 -9.41
C ALA A 106 22.77 11.50 -9.28
N ILE A 107 23.21 12.05 -10.41
CA ILE A 107 23.77 13.40 -10.48
C ILE A 107 22.67 14.33 -10.97
N THR A 108 22.43 15.44 -10.28
CA THR A 108 21.46 16.44 -10.73
C THR A 108 21.97 17.20 -11.95
N PRO A 109 21.12 17.94 -12.69
CA PRO A 109 21.54 18.83 -13.78
C PRO A 109 22.55 19.90 -13.34
N ARG A 110 22.62 20.19 -12.03
CA ARG A 110 23.61 21.11 -11.42
C ARG A 110 24.88 20.41 -10.95
N ASN A 111 25.08 19.16 -11.34
CA ASN A 111 26.23 18.33 -10.96
C ASN A 111 26.34 18.02 -9.45
N GLU A 112 25.20 17.97 -8.75
CA GLU A 112 25.15 17.55 -7.35
C GLU A 112 24.84 16.07 -7.25
N LEU A 113 25.56 15.35 -6.41
CA LEU A 113 25.27 13.94 -6.13
C LEU A 113 24.10 13.84 -5.14
N VAL A 114 23.11 13.02 -5.47
CA VAL A 114 21.96 12.69 -4.60
C VAL A 114 21.84 11.19 -4.46
N GLN A 115 21.41 10.74 -3.28
CA GLN A 115 21.12 9.33 -3.02
C GLN A 115 19.62 9.09 -3.07
N LEU A 116 19.21 7.96 -3.66
CA LEU A 116 17.81 7.61 -3.82
C LEU A 116 17.58 6.17 -3.37
N ILE A 117 16.48 6.00 -2.66
CA ILE A 117 15.87 4.70 -2.41
C ILE A 117 14.44 4.70 -2.96
N ILE A 118 14.05 3.59 -3.55
CA ILE A 118 12.68 3.33 -3.93
C ILE A 118 12.22 2.08 -3.18
N ASN A 119 11.11 2.19 -2.50
CA ASN A 119 10.45 1.07 -1.85
C ASN A 119 9.11 0.83 -2.52
N ILE A 120 8.80 -0.44 -2.76
CA ILE A 120 7.51 -0.88 -3.26
C ILE A 120 6.71 -1.39 -2.07
N GLU A 121 5.60 -0.74 -1.78
CA GLU A 121 4.63 -1.27 -0.83
C GLU A 121 3.49 -1.89 -1.64
N ALA A 122 3.62 -3.19 -1.91
CA ALA A 122 2.64 -3.95 -2.69
C ALA A 122 1.37 -4.30 -1.87
N GLN A 123 1.30 -3.92 -0.61
CA GLN A 123 0.12 -4.16 0.23
C GLN A 123 -1.05 -3.36 -0.30
N ARG A 124 -2.13 -4.05 -0.66
CA ARG A 124 -3.40 -3.46 -1.07
C ARG A 124 -4.17 -2.82 0.09
N SER A 125 -3.70 -2.93 1.33
CA SER A 125 -4.36 -2.37 2.51
C SER A 125 -3.57 -1.22 3.10
N ARG A 126 -4.20 -0.03 3.14
CA ARG A 126 -3.71 1.13 3.91
C ARG A 126 -3.64 0.90 5.42
N ARG A 127 -4.20 -0.20 5.91
CA ARG A 127 -4.23 -0.58 7.32
C ARG A 127 -3.04 -1.47 7.65
N THR A 128 -1.84 -0.90 7.55
CA THR A 128 -0.67 -1.51 8.19
C THR A 128 -0.78 -1.35 9.71
N SER A 129 -0.17 -2.26 10.47
CA SER A 129 -0.12 -2.17 11.94
C SER A 129 0.59 -0.90 12.44
N TYR A 130 1.22 -0.14 11.53
CA TYR A 130 1.93 1.11 11.81
C TYR A 130 1.78 2.11 10.64
N PRO A 131 1.90 3.43 10.90
CA PRO A 131 1.86 4.44 9.83
C PRO A 131 3.05 4.31 8.88
N LEU A 132 2.80 4.00 7.60
CA LEU A 132 3.82 3.82 6.57
C LEU A 132 4.75 5.03 6.43
N LEU A 133 4.21 6.25 6.58
CA LEU A 133 5.01 7.47 6.56
C LEU A 133 6.09 7.49 7.66
N LYS A 134 5.79 6.98 8.87
CA LYS A 134 6.79 6.91 9.95
C LYS A 134 7.94 5.97 9.57
N ARG A 135 7.64 4.84 8.93
CA ARG A 135 8.64 3.92 8.40
C ARG A 135 9.48 4.60 7.32
N ALA A 136 8.85 5.33 6.39
CA ALA A 136 9.54 6.06 5.35
C ALA A 136 10.48 7.15 5.90
N MET A 137 10.04 7.87 6.94
CA MET A 137 10.89 8.85 7.65
C MET A 137 12.09 8.18 8.36
N TYR A 138 11.87 7.03 8.99
CA TYR A 138 12.96 6.27 9.58
C TYR A 138 13.97 5.82 8.51
N TYR A 139 13.51 5.33 7.37
CA TYR A 139 14.37 4.88 6.28
C TYR A 139 15.22 6.01 5.68
N VAL A 140 14.62 7.17 5.46
CA VAL A 140 15.38 8.32 4.93
C VAL A 140 16.45 8.81 5.93
N SER A 141 16.15 8.76 7.22
CA SER A 141 17.13 9.12 8.28
C SER A 141 18.28 8.12 8.35
N ARG A 142 17.98 6.82 8.20
CA ARG A 142 19.01 5.77 8.11
C ARG A 142 19.93 5.98 6.92
N LEU A 143 19.40 6.39 5.77
CA LEU A 143 20.19 6.62 4.58
C LEU A 143 21.09 7.86 4.70
N ILE A 144 20.65 8.90 5.44
CA ILE A 144 21.54 10.02 5.81
C ILE A 144 22.66 9.53 6.73
N SER A 145 22.33 8.80 7.78
CA SER A 145 23.31 8.26 8.73
C SER A 145 24.34 7.35 8.05
N SER A 146 23.91 6.52 7.08
CA SER A 146 24.78 5.60 6.35
C SER A 146 25.82 6.28 5.44
N GLN A 147 25.77 7.59 5.27
CA GLN A 147 26.79 8.36 4.54
C GLN A 147 28.07 8.60 5.37
N TYR A 148 27.97 8.46 6.70
CA TYR A 148 29.15 8.57 7.56
C TYR A 148 30.15 7.47 7.24
N GLY A 149 31.43 7.84 7.14
CA GLY A 149 32.51 6.93 6.73
C GLY A 149 32.56 6.62 5.22
N VAL A 150 31.57 7.07 4.42
CA VAL A 150 31.50 6.89 2.97
C VAL A 150 31.58 8.23 2.22
N ASP A 151 30.61 9.10 2.44
CA ASP A 151 30.52 10.41 1.77
C ASP A 151 31.15 11.54 2.62
N PHE A 152 31.12 11.38 3.93
CA PHE A 152 31.74 12.31 4.87
C PHE A 152 32.29 11.59 6.10
N ASP A 153 33.29 12.21 6.78
CA ASP A 153 33.78 11.77 8.07
C ASP A 153 33.98 12.96 9.03
N ARG A 154 34.06 12.66 10.34
CA ARG A 154 34.32 13.66 11.40
C ARG A 154 33.42 14.90 11.27
N ALA A 155 34.03 16.10 11.10
CA ALA A 155 33.31 17.39 11.04
C ALA A 155 32.92 17.83 9.61
N GLN A 156 33.00 16.94 8.61
CA GLN A 156 32.77 17.31 7.22
C GLN A 156 31.27 17.24 6.85
N TYR A 157 30.39 17.71 7.71
CA TYR A 157 28.91 17.65 7.51
C TYR A 157 28.43 18.34 6.23
N GLY A 158 29.16 19.34 5.71
CA GLY A 158 28.83 19.95 4.42
C GLY A 158 28.94 19.03 3.21
N LYS A 159 29.45 17.80 3.37
CA LYS A 159 29.51 16.79 2.31
C LYS A 159 28.28 15.87 2.31
N ILE A 160 27.37 15.99 3.29
CA ILE A 160 26.13 15.18 3.33
C ILE A 160 25.33 15.40 2.06
N LYS A 161 24.95 14.32 1.42
CA LYS A 161 24.18 14.34 0.17
C LYS A 161 22.69 14.27 0.48
N LYS A 162 21.90 14.99 -0.32
CA LYS A 162 20.45 14.90 -0.24
C LYS A 162 19.97 13.50 -0.55
N VAL A 163 18.97 13.06 0.23
CA VAL A 163 18.36 11.74 0.15
C VAL A 163 16.90 11.84 -0.24
N TYR A 164 16.47 10.98 -1.16
CA TYR A 164 15.06 10.79 -1.52
C TYR A 164 14.64 9.38 -1.14
N SER A 165 13.54 9.26 -0.40
CA SER A 165 12.85 8.00 -0.11
C SER A 165 11.51 8.02 -0.84
N ILE A 166 11.36 7.20 -1.88
CA ILE A 166 10.18 7.16 -2.75
C ILE A 166 9.43 5.85 -2.48
N TRP A 167 8.15 5.95 -2.15
CA TRP A 167 7.30 4.83 -1.79
C TRP A 167 6.18 4.68 -2.81
N LEU A 168 6.16 3.53 -3.50
CA LEU A 168 5.11 3.18 -4.45
C LEU A 168 4.06 2.34 -3.72
N CYS A 169 2.91 2.94 -3.45
CA CYS A 169 1.79 2.31 -2.76
C CYS A 169 0.74 1.90 -3.80
N MET A 170 0.50 0.61 -3.94
CA MET A 170 -0.42 0.06 -4.95
C MET A 170 -1.90 0.11 -4.52
N ASP A 171 -2.21 0.77 -3.40
CA ASP A 171 -3.56 1.00 -2.89
C ASP A 171 -3.81 2.51 -2.79
N ALA A 172 -4.25 3.10 -3.88
CA ALA A 172 -4.61 4.51 -3.90
C ALA A 172 -5.88 4.78 -3.06
N PRO A 173 -5.94 5.94 -2.36
CA PRO A 173 -7.13 6.34 -1.59
C PRO A 173 -8.39 6.52 -2.43
N ASP A 174 -8.23 6.78 -3.69
CA ASP A 174 -9.28 7.01 -4.67
C ASP A 174 -8.84 6.53 -6.06
N GLU A 175 -9.73 6.65 -7.04
CA GLU A 175 -9.46 6.23 -8.42
C GLU A 175 -8.43 7.10 -9.16
N LYS A 176 -8.03 8.22 -8.59
CA LYS A 176 -7.10 9.16 -9.23
C LYS A 176 -5.65 8.91 -8.85
N GLY A 177 -5.44 8.29 -7.68
CA GLY A 177 -4.12 8.20 -7.09
C GLY A 177 -3.54 9.56 -6.67
N GLY A 178 -2.24 9.60 -6.40
CA GLY A 178 -1.63 10.87 -6.02
C GLY A 178 -0.15 10.77 -5.69
N ILE A 179 0.51 11.93 -5.65
CA ILE A 179 1.91 12.06 -5.23
C ILE A 179 1.98 13.10 -4.13
N THR A 180 2.42 12.69 -2.95
CA THR A 180 2.60 13.58 -1.79
C THR A 180 4.06 13.63 -1.39
N ARG A 181 4.61 14.83 -1.21
CA ARG A 181 5.98 15.08 -0.77
C ARG A 181 6.01 15.57 0.66
N TYR A 182 6.93 15.02 1.43
CA TYR A 182 7.26 15.43 2.79
C TYR A 182 8.70 15.90 2.80
N ARG A 183 8.93 17.14 3.21
CA ARG A 183 10.24 17.79 3.23
C ARG A 183 10.37 18.71 4.42
N MET A 184 11.60 19.03 4.82
CA MET A 184 11.89 20.05 5.82
C MET A 184 11.72 21.44 5.19
N GLN A 185 11.16 22.35 5.95
CA GLN A 185 10.99 23.76 5.56
C GLN A 185 11.45 24.67 6.69
N GLU A 186 12.18 25.73 6.36
CA GLU A 186 12.54 26.77 7.30
C GLU A 186 11.36 27.72 7.51
N GLU A 187 10.99 27.95 8.76
CA GLU A 187 9.95 28.89 9.17
C GLU A 187 10.50 29.78 10.27
N PRO A 188 10.89 31.04 9.97
CA PRO A 188 11.39 31.94 11.00
C PRO A 188 10.24 32.41 11.90
N GLU A 189 10.34 32.10 13.17
CA GLU A 189 9.39 32.55 14.18
C GLU A 189 9.71 33.96 14.70
N TYR A 190 10.97 34.35 14.67
CA TYR A 190 11.43 35.67 15.12
C TYR A 190 12.68 36.11 14.38
N GLY A 191 12.72 37.36 13.97
CA GLY A 191 13.85 37.93 13.24
C GLY A 191 13.94 37.51 11.77
N ASN A 192 15.07 37.73 11.13
CA ASN A 192 15.32 37.52 9.69
C ASN A 192 16.52 36.60 9.43
N VAL A 193 16.83 35.70 10.35
CA VAL A 193 17.91 34.73 10.11
C VAL A 193 17.41 33.70 9.08
N ARG A 194 18.21 33.52 8.03
CA ARG A 194 17.93 32.57 6.96
C ARG A 194 19.13 31.70 6.70
N THR A 195 18.87 30.45 6.37
CA THR A 195 19.88 29.45 6.01
C THR A 195 19.71 29.06 4.56
N ASP A 196 20.78 28.75 3.85
CA ASP A 196 20.70 28.24 2.50
C ASP A 196 19.91 26.92 2.47
N LYS A 197 18.99 26.80 1.53
CA LYS A 197 18.12 25.62 1.42
C LYS A 197 18.92 24.31 1.32
N GLU A 198 20.12 24.36 0.77
CA GLU A 198 20.99 23.20 0.59
C GLU A 198 21.50 22.64 1.92
N ASP A 199 21.55 23.46 2.99
CA ASP A 199 22.04 23.05 4.30
C ASP A 199 20.95 22.32 5.14
N TYR A 200 19.67 22.51 4.87
CA TYR A 200 18.60 21.89 5.65
C TYR A 200 17.68 20.95 4.84
N ASP A 201 17.51 21.14 3.53
CA ASP A 201 16.66 20.30 2.69
C ASP A 201 17.39 19.02 2.25
N LEU A 202 17.93 18.28 3.24
CA LEU A 202 18.74 17.08 3.02
C LEU A 202 17.94 15.80 2.85
N GLN A 203 16.66 15.79 3.23
CA GLN A 203 15.81 14.61 3.17
C GLN A 203 14.46 14.91 2.56
N GLN A 204 13.95 13.99 1.74
CA GLN A 204 12.62 14.08 1.17
C GLN A 204 11.99 12.70 1.09
N VAL A 205 10.79 12.56 1.63
CA VAL A 205 9.94 11.38 1.45
C VAL A 205 8.88 11.70 0.42
N VAL A 206 8.67 10.79 -0.53
CA VAL A 206 7.61 10.90 -1.55
C VAL A 206 6.74 9.66 -1.50
N MET A 207 5.47 9.85 -1.22
CA MET A 207 4.46 8.80 -1.26
C MET A 207 3.73 8.91 -2.60
N VAL A 208 3.79 7.84 -3.38
CA VAL A 208 3.14 7.71 -4.70
C VAL A 208 2.04 6.67 -4.56
N TYR A 209 0.81 7.12 -4.61
CA TYR A 209 -0.37 6.26 -4.55
C TYR A 209 -0.81 5.93 -5.97
N VAL A 210 -0.59 4.67 -6.36
CA VAL A 210 -0.84 4.20 -7.73
C VAL A 210 -2.29 3.72 -7.83
N ALA A 211 -3.02 4.25 -8.81
CA ALA A 211 -4.35 3.82 -9.19
C ALA A 211 -4.34 3.12 -10.55
N HIS A 212 -5.47 2.60 -11.00
CA HIS A 212 -5.60 2.07 -12.35
C HIS A 212 -5.27 3.13 -13.41
N ALA A 213 -4.56 2.72 -14.47
CA ALA A 213 -4.27 3.58 -15.60
C ALA A 213 -5.58 4.03 -16.29
N ARG A 214 -5.66 5.30 -16.67
CA ARG A 214 -6.83 5.90 -17.29
C ARG A 214 -6.42 6.90 -18.37
N ALA A 215 -7.15 6.92 -19.48
CA ALA A 215 -6.86 7.84 -20.59
C ALA A 215 -6.98 9.33 -20.20
N ASP A 216 -7.81 9.66 -19.21
CA ASP A 216 -8.03 11.02 -18.69
C ASP A 216 -7.08 11.42 -17.55
N MET A 217 -6.11 10.57 -17.19
CA MET A 217 -5.18 10.84 -16.11
C MET A 217 -4.09 11.83 -16.55
N GLU A 218 -4.07 13.01 -15.97
CA GLU A 218 -3.10 14.06 -16.30
C GLU A 218 -1.66 13.71 -15.91
N ASN A 219 -1.49 12.96 -14.83
CA ASN A 219 -0.17 12.60 -14.33
C ASN A 219 0.37 11.36 -15.04
N ARG A 220 1.29 11.56 -15.99
CA ARG A 220 1.87 10.51 -16.82
C ARG A 220 2.64 9.45 -16.00
N LEU A 221 3.23 9.79 -14.86
CA LEU A 221 3.90 8.79 -14.00
C LEU A 221 2.88 7.87 -13.35
N LEU A 222 1.79 8.41 -12.77
CA LEU A 222 0.75 7.57 -12.17
C LEU A 222 0.13 6.64 -13.20
N ASN A 223 -0.09 7.15 -14.41
CA ASN A 223 -0.62 6.34 -15.50
C ASN A 223 0.34 5.22 -15.92
N LEU A 224 1.64 5.53 -16.07
CA LEU A 224 2.69 4.54 -16.35
C LEU A 224 2.74 3.44 -15.27
N LEU A 225 2.73 3.83 -14.00
CA LEU A 225 2.79 2.86 -12.90
C LEU A 225 1.50 2.04 -12.79
N GLY A 226 0.35 2.66 -13.05
CA GLY A 226 -0.94 1.98 -13.15
C GLY A 226 -0.94 0.91 -14.25
N GLU A 227 -0.41 1.25 -15.43
CA GLU A 227 -0.25 0.32 -16.55
C GLU A 227 0.65 -0.85 -16.18
N LEU A 228 1.80 -0.56 -15.59
CA LEU A 228 2.77 -1.60 -15.22
C LEU A 228 2.27 -2.55 -14.14
N PHE A 229 1.68 -2.02 -13.05
CA PHE A 229 1.48 -2.77 -11.81
C PHE A 229 0.01 -3.08 -11.48
N ILE A 230 -0.94 -2.29 -12.00
CA ILE A 230 -2.36 -2.41 -11.63
C ILE A 230 -3.21 -2.92 -12.80
N SER A 231 -2.88 -2.54 -14.05
CA SER A 231 -3.62 -2.97 -15.26
C SER A 231 -3.70 -4.50 -15.35
N GLU A 232 -4.85 -5.00 -15.78
CA GLU A 232 -5.11 -6.42 -16.04
C GLU A 232 -4.64 -6.86 -17.43
N ASP A 233 -4.05 -5.96 -18.21
CA ASP A 233 -3.57 -6.23 -19.55
C ASP A 233 -2.47 -7.29 -19.57
N ASN A 234 -2.44 -8.08 -20.64
CA ASN A 234 -1.40 -9.06 -20.82
C ASN A 234 -0.04 -8.40 -21.16
N ALA A 235 1.04 -9.16 -21.06
CA ALA A 235 2.41 -8.64 -21.26
C ALA A 235 2.62 -7.99 -22.63
N LYS A 236 1.95 -8.46 -23.68
CA LYS A 236 2.06 -7.88 -25.03
C LYS A 236 1.42 -6.50 -25.08
N MET A 237 0.20 -6.36 -24.55
CA MET A 237 -0.52 -5.07 -24.50
C MET A 237 0.26 -4.05 -23.67
N LYS A 238 0.79 -4.47 -22.52
CA LYS A 238 1.64 -3.62 -21.68
C LYS A 238 2.90 -3.17 -22.42
N LYS A 239 3.58 -4.06 -23.12
CA LYS A 239 4.76 -3.73 -23.94
C LYS A 239 4.42 -2.68 -25.01
N GLU A 240 3.31 -2.88 -25.73
CA GLU A 240 2.83 -1.94 -26.76
C GLU A 240 2.51 -0.58 -26.12
N ALA A 241 1.76 -0.53 -25.04
CA ALA A 241 1.43 0.70 -24.33
C ALA A 241 2.68 1.44 -23.79
N LEU A 242 3.64 0.70 -23.23
CA LEU A 242 4.91 1.27 -22.75
C LEU A 242 5.73 1.89 -23.86
N ASN A 243 5.80 1.25 -25.02
CA ASN A 243 6.50 1.78 -26.17
C ASN A 243 5.78 3.01 -26.75
N ASP A 244 4.48 2.90 -27.01
CA ASP A 244 3.72 3.91 -27.74
C ASP A 244 3.49 5.21 -26.93
N HIS A 245 3.28 5.06 -25.62
CA HIS A 245 2.93 6.21 -24.77
C HIS A 245 4.10 6.77 -23.97
N TYR A 246 5.14 5.96 -23.69
CA TYR A 246 6.21 6.33 -22.74
C TYR A 246 7.61 6.26 -23.34
N ASP A 247 7.77 5.84 -24.59
CA ASP A 247 9.08 5.63 -25.23
C ASP A 247 9.94 4.64 -24.40
N ILE A 248 9.29 3.58 -23.87
CA ILE A 248 9.92 2.52 -23.11
C ILE A 248 9.90 1.25 -23.96
N ASP A 249 11.00 0.99 -24.65
CA ASP A 249 11.23 -0.26 -25.35
C ASP A 249 11.81 -1.30 -24.37
N LEU A 250 11.05 -2.36 -24.09
CA LEU A 250 11.45 -3.43 -23.18
C LEU A 250 12.38 -4.41 -23.93
N ASN A 251 13.55 -4.69 -23.34
CA ASN A 251 14.38 -5.80 -23.82
C ASN A 251 13.77 -7.16 -23.40
N ASP A 252 14.35 -8.27 -23.88
CA ASP A 252 13.83 -9.62 -23.64
C ASP A 252 13.74 -9.97 -22.15
N ASP A 253 14.72 -9.55 -21.34
CA ASP A 253 14.71 -9.77 -19.89
C ASP A 253 13.58 -8.97 -19.21
N GLU A 254 13.45 -7.70 -19.55
CA GLU A 254 12.39 -6.82 -19.02
C GLU A 254 11.00 -7.32 -19.45
N GLU A 255 10.83 -7.77 -20.67
CA GLU A 255 9.59 -8.40 -21.15
C GLU A 255 9.28 -9.69 -20.37
N GLY A 256 10.30 -10.50 -20.09
CA GLY A 256 10.19 -11.68 -19.25
C GLY A 256 9.68 -11.36 -17.85
N LEU A 257 10.16 -10.26 -17.24
CA LEU A 257 9.69 -9.78 -15.93
C LEU A 257 8.22 -9.34 -15.98
N VAL A 258 7.83 -8.55 -16.98
CA VAL A 258 6.43 -8.13 -17.17
C VAL A 258 5.52 -9.35 -17.35
N ARG A 259 5.94 -10.34 -18.15
CA ARG A 259 5.18 -11.59 -18.35
C ARG A 259 5.02 -12.37 -17.05
N THR A 260 6.07 -12.47 -16.24
CA THR A 260 6.03 -13.09 -14.92
C THR A 260 5.02 -12.40 -14.02
N MET A 261 5.05 -11.06 -13.95
CA MET A 261 4.11 -10.28 -13.15
C MET A 261 2.66 -10.47 -13.61
N CYS A 262 2.39 -10.44 -14.92
CA CYS A 262 1.04 -10.67 -15.46
C CYS A 262 0.51 -12.06 -15.10
N ASN A 263 1.31 -13.11 -15.29
CA ASN A 263 0.90 -14.48 -14.98
C ASN A 263 0.59 -14.67 -13.49
N LEU A 264 1.37 -14.05 -12.62
CA LEU A 264 1.21 -14.15 -11.18
C LEU A 264 0.04 -13.32 -10.67
N SER A 265 -0.24 -12.16 -11.27
CA SER A 265 -1.39 -11.31 -10.92
C SER A 265 -2.72 -11.98 -11.26
N VAL A 266 -2.85 -12.63 -12.42
CA VAL A 266 -4.03 -13.41 -12.81
C VAL A 266 -4.29 -14.54 -11.80
N GLY A 267 -3.25 -15.27 -11.40
CA GLY A 267 -3.39 -16.35 -10.41
C GLY A 267 -3.77 -15.86 -9.00
N LEU A 268 -3.35 -14.65 -8.63
CA LEU A 268 -3.73 -14.03 -7.35
C LEU A 268 -5.17 -13.53 -7.37
N TYR A 269 -5.60 -12.92 -8.48
CA TYR A 269 -6.97 -12.44 -8.66
C TYR A 269 -7.99 -13.60 -8.61
N ALA A 270 -7.74 -14.68 -9.36
CA ALA A 270 -8.60 -15.86 -9.35
C ALA A 270 -8.75 -16.47 -7.95
N ARG A 271 -7.63 -16.59 -7.20
CA ARG A 271 -7.67 -17.08 -5.81
C ARG A 271 -8.36 -16.11 -4.84
N GLY A 272 -8.22 -14.81 -5.06
CA GLY A 272 -8.91 -13.77 -4.28
C GLY A 272 -10.42 -13.83 -4.49
N GLN A 273 -10.86 -13.99 -5.72
CA GLN A 273 -12.27 -14.14 -6.07
C GLN A 273 -12.85 -15.42 -5.45
N GLU A 274 -12.21 -16.56 -5.61
CA GLU A 274 -12.63 -17.84 -5.04
C GLU A 274 -12.79 -17.77 -3.51
N ARG A 275 -11.85 -17.10 -2.83
CA ARG A 275 -11.93 -16.88 -1.37
C ARG A 275 -13.02 -15.90 -0.98
N GLY A 276 -13.20 -14.83 -1.75
CA GLY A 276 -14.28 -13.87 -1.55
C GLY A 276 -15.64 -14.55 -1.65
N GLU A 277 -15.83 -15.41 -2.63
CA GLU A 277 -17.03 -16.21 -2.80
C GLU A 277 -17.24 -17.19 -1.64
N GLN A 278 -16.19 -17.94 -1.22
CA GLN A 278 -16.26 -18.86 -0.09
C GLN A 278 -16.56 -18.14 1.23
N SER A 279 -15.88 -17.02 1.50
CA SER A 279 -16.12 -16.22 2.71
C SER A 279 -17.50 -15.57 2.70
N GLY A 280 -17.93 -15.06 1.54
CA GLY A 280 -19.27 -14.51 1.36
C GLY A 280 -20.37 -15.54 1.59
N PHE A 281 -20.19 -16.75 1.05
CA PHE A 281 -21.11 -17.88 1.25
C PHE A 281 -21.18 -18.27 2.73
N ALA A 282 -20.04 -18.47 3.40
CA ALA A 282 -20.00 -18.85 4.82
C ALA A 282 -20.63 -17.78 5.74
N LYS A 283 -20.35 -16.49 5.50
CA LYS A 283 -20.97 -15.38 6.23
C LYS A 283 -22.47 -15.27 5.96
N GLY A 284 -22.88 -15.51 4.71
CA GLY A 284 -24.29 -15.55 4.32
C GLY A 284 -25.07 -16.67 5.01
N GLU A 285 -24.50 -17.87 5.03
CA GLU A 285 -25.08 -19.04 5.70
C GLU A 285 -25.22 -18.82 7.21
N GLN A 286 -24.14 -18.34 7.88
CA GLN A 286 -24.15 -18.05 9.32
C GLN A 286 -25.16 -16.94 9.67
N SER A 287 -25.21 -15.87 8.90
CA SER A 287 -26.17 -14.78 9.11
C SER A 287 -27.61 -15.22 8.82
N GLY A 288 -27.81 -16.04 7.79
CA GLY A 288 -29.12 -16.62 7.44
C GLY A 288 -29.64 -17.55 8.54
N PHE A 289 -28.77 -18.42 9.05
CA PHE A 289 -29.10 -19.34 10.15
C PHE A 289 -29.48 -18.58 11.41
N ALA A 290 -28.67 -17.62 11.85
CA ALA A 290 -28.93 -16.81 13.05
C ALA A 290 -30.24 -16.00 12.93
N LYS A 291 -30.52 -15.39 11.77
CA LYS A 291 -31.76 -14.67 11.52
C LYS A 291 -32.95 -15.61 11.47
N GLY A 292 -32.79 -16.79 10.88
CA GLY A 292 -33.82 -17.83 10.81
C GLY A 292 -34.21 -18.34 12.20
N GLU A 293 -33.22 -18.66 13.03
CA GLU A 293 -33.40 -19.08 14.41
C GLU A 293 -34.13 -18.02 15.25
N GLN A 294 -33.66 -16.77 15.20
CA GLN A 294 -34.28 -15.66 15.91
C GLN A 294 -35.73 -15.38 15.46
N SER A 295 -35.99 -15.43 14.15
CA SER A 295 -37.31 -15.25 13.58
C SER A 295 -38.25 -16.39 13.96
N GLY A 296 -37.74 -17.63 13.86
CA GLY A 296 -38.51 -18.84 14.25
C GLY A 296 -38.86 -18.83 15.73
N PHE A 297 -37.91 -18.50 16.60
CA PHE A 297 -38.12 -18.37 18.04
C PHE A 297 -39.17 -17.29 18.39
N THR A 298 -39.07 -16.13 17.72
CA THR A 298 -40.04 -15.03 17.94
C THR A 298 -41.43 -15.39 17.49
N LYS A 299 -41.56 -15.99 16.29
CA LYS A 299 -42.83 -16.47 15.75
C LYS A 299 -43.45 -17.52 16.64
N GLY A 300 -42.70 -18.55 17.02
CA GLY A 300 -43.18 -19.59 17.90
C GLY A 300 -43.67 -19.11 19.26
N ARG A 301 -42.98 -18.12 19.84
CA ARG A 301 -43.44 -17.46 21.08
C ARG A 301 -44.72 -16.69 20.89
N MET A 302 -44.90 -16.00 19.75
CA MET A 302 -46.16 -15.28 19.45
C MET A 302 -47.31 -16.24 19.23
N GLU A 303 -47.11 -17.30 18.48
CA GLU A 303 -48.12 -18.32 18.22
C GLU A 303 -48.55 -19.02 19.51
N ASN A 304 -47.64 -19.46 20.33
CA ASN A 304 -47.92 -20.05 21.63
C ASN A 304 -48.68 -19.05 22.57
N SER A 305 -48.22 -17.78 22.60
CA SER A 305 -48.93 -16.75 23.37
C SER A 305 -50.35 -16.48 22.84
N ASN A 306 -50.58 -16.52 21.52
CA ASN A 306 -51.89 -16.41 20.92
C ASN A 306 -52.79 -17.57 21.34
N GLU A 307 -52.26 -18.81 21.26
CA GLU A 307 -52.98 -20.01 21.67
C GLU A 307 -53.42 -20.00 23.14
N ILE A 308 -52.51 -19.53 24.03
CA ILE A 308 -52.84 -19.34 25.46
C ILE A 308 -53.96 -18.32 25.63
N VAL A 309 -53.90 -17.15 24.96
CA VAL A 309 -54.96 -16.15 25.02
C VAL A 309 -56.30 -16.71 24.54
N MET A 310 -56.31 -17.41 23.41
CA MET A 310 -57.55 -18.02 22.88
C MET A 310 -58.15 -19.05 23.83
N ASN A 311 -57.32 -19.90 24.41
CA ASN A 311 -57.78 -20.90 25.39
C ASN A 311 -58.39 -20.25 26.63
N LEU A 312 -57.76 -19.19 27.15
CA LEU A 312 -58.26 -18.43 28.30
C LEU A 312 -59.60 -17.72 27.99
N LEU A 313 -59.75 -17.17 26.77
CA LEU A 313 -61.00 -16.57 26.30
C LEU A 313 -62.13 -17.61 26.19
N HIS A 314 -61.83 -18.79 25.63
CA HIS A 314 -62.80 -19.91 25.56
C HIS A 314 -63.26 -20.38 26.94
N MET A 315 -62.38 -20.27 27.95
CA MET A 315 -62.70 -20.59 29.36
C MET A 315 -63.44 -19.47 30.05
N HIS A 316 -63.81 -18.37 29.38
CA HIS A 316 -64.45 -17.20 29.92
C HIS A 316 -63.69 -16.58 31.11
N VAL A 317 -62.33 -16.60 31.06
CA VAL A 317 -61.51 -16.00 32.09
C VAL A 317 -61.50 -14.48 31.92
N GLY A 318 -61.54 -13.72 33.02
CA GLY A 318 -61.63 -12.28 32.99
C GLY A 318 -60.37 -11.59 32.42
N MET A 319 -60.56 -10.48 31.71
CA MET A 319 -59.55 -9.74 30.96
C MET A 319 -58.31 -9.45 31.79
N ASP A 320 -58.42 -9.00 33.06
CA ASP A 320 -57.30 -8.64 33.94
C ASP A 320 -56.41 -9.86 34.25
N PHE A 321 -57.01 -11.06 34.33
CA PHE A 321 -56.21 -12.26 34.53
C PHE A 321 -55.44 -12.63 33.24
N ILE A 322 -56.06 -12.53 32.05
CA ILE A 322 -55.42 -12.80 30.78
C ILE A 322 -54.23 -11.86 30.54
N LYS A 323 -54.41 -10.56 30.85
CA LYS A 323 -53.29 -9.57 30.81
C LYS A 323 -52.13 -9.96 31.71
N LYS A 324 -52.42 -10.34 32.95
CA LYS A 324 -51.36 -10.78 33.89
C LYS A 324 -50.67 -12.07 33.48
N ALA A 325 -51.42 -13.01 33.00
CA ALA A 325 -50.91 -14.35 32.63
C ALA A 325 -50.06 -14.32 31.34
N THR A 326 -50.39 -13.45 30.37
CA THR A 326 -49.76 -13.43 29.05
C THR A 326 -48.83 -12.25 28.81
N GLY A 327 -48.93 -11.19 29.66
CA GLY A 327 -48.17 -9.94 29.51
C GLY A 327 -48.65 -9.07 28.34
N ARG A 328 -49.80 -9.40 27.71
CA ARG A 328 -50.31 -8.64 26.56
C ARG A 328 -51.16 -7.48 26.96
N SER A 329 -51.24 -6.49 26.06
CA SER A 329 -52.17 -5.37 26.22
C SER A 329 -53.60 -5.80 26.02
N GLU A 330 -54.57 -5.08 26.64
CA GLU A 330 -55.96 -5.33 26.42
C GLU A 330 -56.39 -5.17 24.95
N GLU A 331 -55.79 -4.21 24.27
CA GLU A 331 -56.02 -3.95 22.85
C GLU A 331 -55.61 -5.15 21.97
N ASP A 332 -54.43 -5.73 22.24
CA ASP A 332 -53.96 -6.93 21.50
C ASP A 332 -54.83 -8.14 21.75
N ILE A 333 -55.37 -8.31 23.01
CA ILE A 333 -56.26 -9.41 23.37
C ILE A 333 -57.62 -9.24 22.67
N ARG A 334 -58.18 -8.01 22.67
CA ARG A 334 -59.45 -7.74 21.95
C ARG A 334 -59.31 -7.95 20.44
N LYS A 335 -58.25 -7.49 19.88
CA LYS A 335 -57.98 -7.68 18.45
C LYS A 335 -57.94 -9.18 18.07
N LEU A 336 -57.21 -9.98 18.86
CA LEU A 336 -57.13 -11.41 18.67
C LEU A 336 -58.50 -12.10 18.86
N ALA A 337 -59.29 -11.65 19.82
CA ALA A 337 -60.65 -12.16 20.03
C ALA A 337 -61.56 -11.86 18.83
N GLU A 338 -61.51 -10.63 18.28
CA GLU A 338 -62.25 -10.22 17.09
C GLU A 338 -61.87 -11.05 15.87
N GLU A 339 -60.55 -11.26 15.63
CA GLU A 339 -60.02 -12.08 14.51
C GLU A 339 -60.53 -13.53 14.56
N HIS A 340 -60.75 -14.05 15.77
CA HIS A 340 -61.20 -15.43 15.98
C HIS A 340 -62.69 -15.56 16.41
N HIS A 341 -63.46 -14.48 16.34
CA HIS A 341 -64.86 -14.42 16.69
C HIS A 341 -65.19 -14.94 18.11
N LEU A 342 -64.34 -14.65 19.08
CA LEU A 342 -64.46 -15.05 20.46
C LEU A 342 -65.09 -13.92 21.34
N PRO A 343 -65.92 -14.28 22.31
CA PRO A 343 -66.48 -13.31 23.24
C PRO A 343 -65.40 -12.78 24.17
N VAL A 344 -65.40 -11.44 24.42
CA VAL A 344 -64.43 -10.77 25.30
C VAL A 344 -65.09 -10.21 26.54
#